data_4940feef76e7f8020b74f5d9f10b9da5
#
_entry.id   4940feef76e7f8020b74f5d9f10b9da5
#
_cell.length_a   1.000
_cell.length_b   1.000
_cell.length_c   1.000
_cell.angle_alpha   90.00
_cell.angle_beta   90.00
_cell.angle_gamma   90.00
#
_symmetry.space_group_name_H-M   'P 1'
#
loop_
_entity.id
_entity.type
_entity.pdbx_description
1 polymer ?
#
loop_
_entity_poly.entity_id
_entity_poly.type
_entity_poly.pdbx_seq_one_letter_code
_entity_poly.pdbx_strand_id
1 'polypeptide(L)'
;SVNEAIARRNQQAVAVRDAKRGVETASISVQSSQSRANQQAATLRGSKSQRDKTLQVAPINGVIAEIPSKVGTFAVAGLSTTALLTIADMSQINVEVKVDETEIDKVEVGQKAKVKVDAFGDKEIGGEVLQKTPLAVGKSQTSGGLSTNINVQEAKEFRVVIKLTELPEDLKTGLRPGMSATATITTKTVTNVITVPLQAVIEKKPDASPAPTIQGDTPQPADKPKTITGVYVLEGNKAKFVEVTTGIVGESDREITSGLKADDEVITGPSRILNTLKDGTVVKRQTKKEGAAAK
;
A
#
# COMPACT_ATOMS: atom_id res chain seq x y z
N SER A 1 -68.07 76.24 5.30
CA SER A 1 -68.97 75.49 6.19
C SER A 1 -68.40 74.09 6.48
N VAL A 2 -68.90 73.40 7.51
CA VAL A 2 -68.43 72.09 7.91
C VAL A 2 -68.51 71.08 6.75
N ASN A 3 -69.55 71.13 5.94
CA ASN A 3 -69.74 70.29 4.76
C ASN A 3 -68.64 70.44 3.70
N GLU A 4 -68.11 71.62 3.48
CA GLU A 4 -67.00 71.85 2.56
C GLU A 4 -65.69 71.31 3.07
N ALA A 5 -65.46 71.34 4.41
CA ALA A 5 -64.27 70.73 5.03
C ALA A 5 -64.32 69.24 4.93
N ILE A 6 -65.48 68.59 5.10
CA ILE A 6 -65.68 67.15 4.94
C ILE A 6 -65.48 66.78 3.46
N ALA A 7 -65.99 67.53 2.50
CA ALA A 7 -65.80 67.30 1.09
C ALA A 7 -64.31 67.35 0.68
N ARG A 8 -63.56 68.35 1.14
CA ARG A 8 -62.09 68.47 0.92
C ARG A 8 -61.32 67.32 1.53
N ARG A 9 -61.68 66.90 2.76
CA ARG A 9 -61.05 65.74 3.40
C ARG A 9 -61.28 64.44 2.61
N ASN A 10 -62.53 64.24 2.13
CA ASN A 10 -62.85 63.04 1.34
C ASN A 10 -62.12 63.08 -0.01
N GLN A 11 -61.99 64.21 -0.65
CA GLN A 11 -61.26 64.39 -1.90
C GLN A 11 -59.74 64.09 -1.71
N GLN A 12 -59.16 64.59 -0.60
CA GLN A 12 -57.77 64.29 -0.23
C GLN A 12 -57.57 62.78 0.09
N ALA A 13 -58.53 62.15 0.78
CA ALA A 13 -58.47 60.70 1.09
C ALA A 13 -58.52 59.86 -0.19
N VAL A 14 -59.28 60.25 -1.18
CA VAL A 14 -59.29 59.58 -2.50
C VAL A 14 -57.94 59.77 -3.21
N ALA A 15 -57.43 61.02 -3.25
CA ALA A 15 -56.11 61.27 -3.86
C ALA A 15 -54.99 60.50 -3.22
N VAL A 16 -54.95 60.35 -1.87
CA VAL A 16 -53.97 59.50 -1.15
C VAL A 16 -54.14 58.03 -1.48
N ARG A 17 -55.42 57.59 -1.61
CA ARG A 17 -55.66 56.14 -2.00
C ARG A 17 -55.17 55.86 -3.42
N ASP A 18 -55.44 56.79 -4.36
CA ASP A 18 -55.00 56.62 -5.74
C ASP A 18 -53.47 56.68 -5.87
N ALA A 19 -52.83 57.62 -5.09
CA ALA A 19 -51.38 57.66 -5.01
C ALA A 19 -50.78 56.34 -4.45
N LYS A 20 -51.42 55.79 -3.40
CA LYS A 20 -50.98 54.47 -2.85
C LYS A 20 -51.10 53.30 -3.87
N ARG A 21 -52.24 53.30 -4.60
CA ARG A 21 -52.42 52.32 -5.70
C ARG A 21 -51.39 52.50 -6.81
N GLY A 22 -51.04 53.73 -7.14
CA GLY A 22 -49.96 54.01 -8.10
C GLY A 22 -48.63 53.49 -7.67
N VAL A 23 -48.24 53.66 -6.39
CA VAL A 23 -47.02 53.15 -5.80
C VAL A 23 -47.04 51.59 -5.81
N GLU A 24 -48.18 51.02 -5.43
CA GLU A 24 -48.31 49.55 -5.43
C GLU A 24 -48.16 48.95 -6.85
N THR A 25 -48.82 49.54 -7.84
CA THR A 25 -48.69 49.13 -9.24
C THR A 25 -47.26 49.30 -9.76
N ALA A 26 -46.59 50.41 -9.40
CA ALA A 26 -45.19 50.63 -9.74
C ALA A 26 -44.30 49.60 -9.08
N SER A 27 -44.54 49.25 -7.81
CA SER A 27 -43.74 48.21 -7.10
C SER A 27 -43.90 46.80 -7.74
N ILE A 28 -45.14 46.43 -8.12
CA ILE A 28 -45.41 45.18 -8.86
C ILE A 28 -44.69 45.19 -10.21
N SER A 29 -44.70 46.31 -10.92
CA SER A 29 -43.98 46.45 -12.19
C SER A 29 -42.47 46.27 -12.03
N VAL A 30 -41.87 46.87 -11.01
CA VAL A 30 -40.47 46.70 -10.68
C VAL A 30 -40.17 45.23 -10.32
N GLN A 31 -41.00 44.62 -9.49
CA GLN A 31 -40.85 43.22 -9.11
C GLN A 31 -40.95 42.28 -10.33
N SER A 32 -41.90 42.54 -11.23
CA SER A 32 -42.05 41.80 -12.49
C SER A 32 -40.81 41.94 -13.38
N SER A 33 -40.28 43.15 -13.50
CA SER A 33 -39.05 43.44 -14.26
C SER A 33 -37.85 42.75 -13.66
N GLN A 34 -37.72 42.75 -12.34
CA GLN A 34 -36.67 42.05 -11.62
C GLN A 34 -36.77 40.53 -11.84
N SER A 35 -37.96 39.96 -11.79
CA SER A 35 -38.20 38.54 -12.05
C SER A 35 -37.79 38.14 -13.47
N ARG A 36 -38.14 39.00 -14.46
CA ARG A 36 -37.71 38.78 -15.87
C ARG A 36 -36.19 38.86 -16.01
N ALA A 37 -35.56 39.83 -15.35
CA ALA A 37 -34.09 39.94 -15.37
C ALA A 37 -33.43 38.69 -14.77
N ASN A 38 -33.93 38.21 -13.63
CA ASN A 38 -33.44 36.98 -13.01
C ASN A 38 -33.63 35.74 -13.91
N GLN A 39 -34.77 35.64 -14.61
CA GLN A 39 -35.02 34.57 -15.55
C GLN A 39 -34.05 34.59 -16.75
N GLN A 40 -33.80 35.81 -17.31
CA GLN A 40 -32.82 35.97 -18.38
C GLN A 40 -31.39 35.63 -17.91
N ALA A 41 -31.03 36.04 -16.71
CA ALA A 41 -29.75 35.70 -16.09
C ALA A 41 -29.59 34.17 -15.90
N ALA A 42 -30.65 33.48 -15.48
CA ALA A 42 -30.64 32.02 -15.35
C ALA A 42 -30.48 31.31 -16.71
N THR A 43 -31.19 31.78 -17.74
CA THR A 43 -31.04 31.28 -19.11
C THR A 43 -29.64 31.47 -19.64
N LEU A 44 -29.04 32.64 -19.43
CA LEU A 44 -27.67 32.96 -19.82
C LEU A 44 -26.67 32.05 -19.11
N ARG A 45 -26.85 31.81 -17.79
CA ARG A 45 -26.03 30.88 -17.03
C ARG A 45 -26.14 29.46 -17.57
N GLY A 46 -27.33 29.00 -17.90
CA GLY A 46 -27.57 27.70 -18.54
C GLY A 46 -26.83 27.57 -19.88
N SER A 47 -26.94 28.55 -20.73
CA SER A 47 -26.26 28.56 -22.04
C SER A 47 -24.73 28.60 -21.90
N LYS A 48 -24.21 29.37 -20.94
CA LYS A 48 -22.77 29.38 -20.62
C LYS A 48 -22.32 28.04 -20.12
N SER A 49 -23.03 27.41 -19.17
CA SER A 49 -22.72 26.10 -18.67
C SER A 49 -22.71 25.03 -19.77
N GLN A 50 -23.63 25.11 -20.71
CA GLN A 50 -23.67 24.19 -21.84
C GLN A 50 -22.51 24.38 -22.80
N ARG A 51 -22.08 25.60 -23.06
CA ARG A 51 -20.88 25.91 -23.85
C ARG A 51 -19.61 25.42 -23.12
N ASP A 52 -19.52 25.66 -21.82
CA ASP A 52 -18.35 25.27 -21.03
C ASP A 52 -18.16 23.75 -20.97
N LYS A 53 -19.25 22.98 -21.05
CA LYS A 53 -19.22 21.51 -21.18
C LYS A 53 -18.65 21.03 -22.54
N THR A 54 -18.66 21.86 -23.58
CA THR A 54 -18.05 21.51 -24.87
C THR A 54 -16.56 21.70 -24.91
N LEU A 55 -16.00 22.49 -23.99
CA LEU A 55 -14.58 22.71 -23.82
C LEU A 55 -14.09 21.93 -22.60
N GLN A 56 -13.48 20.78 -22.82
CA GLN A 56 -12.92 19.97 -21.73
C GLN A 56 -11.50 20.44 -21.41
N VAL A 57 -11.30 20.84 -20.17
CA VAL A 57 -10.00 21.26 -19.64
C VAL A 57 -9.52 20.24 -18.65
N ALA A 58 -8.22 19.95 -18.62
CA ALA A 58 -7.63 19.05 -17.65
C ALA A 58 -7.85 19.57 -16.21
N PRO A 59 -8.49 18.80 -15.31
CA PRO A 59 -8.75 19.23 -13.93
C PRO A 59 -7.50 19.20 -13.05
N ILE A 60 -6.47 18.46 -13.45
CA ILE A 60 -5.21 18.27 -12.73
C ILE A 60 -4.02 18.42 -13.66
N ASN A 61 -2.86 18.77 -13.09
CA ASN A 61 -1.60 18.70 -13.79
C ASN A 61 -1.12 17.24 -13.81
N GLY A 62 -0.60 16.77 -14.95
CA GLY A 62 -0.17 15.39 -15.04
C GLY A 62 0.24 15.00 -16.46
N VAL A 63 0.45 13.71 -16.65
CA VAL A 63 0.79 13.10 -17.93
C VAL A 63 -0.42 12.36 -18.47
N ILE A 64 -0.67 12.48 -19.76
CA ILE A 64 -1.73 11.73 -20.44
C ILE A 64 -1.34 10.24 -20.42
N ALA A 65 -2.10 9.44 -19.70
CA ALA A 65 -1.89 8.01 -19.59
C ALA A 65 -2.51 7.25 -20.76
N GLU A 66 -3.72 7.63 -21.17
CA GLU A 66 -4.45 6.97 -22.23
C GLU A 66 -5.41 7.93 -22.93
N ILE A 67 -5.58 7.75 -24.24
CA ILE A 67 -6.56 8.47 -25.08
C ILE A 67 -7.45 7.43 -25.76
N PRO A 68 -8.47 6.91 -25.06
CA PRO A 68 -9.35 5.87 -25.64
C PRO A 68 -10.27 6.42 -26.73
N SER A 69 -10.57 7.73 -26.72
CA SER A 69 -11.47 8.37 -27.68
C SER A 69 -10.69 8.94 -28.87
N LYS A 70 -11.15 8.63 -30.06
CA LYS A 70 -10.58 9.16 -31.33
C LYS A 70 -11.35 10.38 -31.82
N VAL A 71 -10.71 11.21 -32.64
CA VAL A 71 -11.36 12.33 -33.32
C VAL A 71 -12.53 11.80 -34.15
N GLY A 72 -13.71 12.40 -33.99
CA GLY A 72 -14.96 11.95 -34.62
C GLY A 72 -15.80 11.02 -33.76
N THR A 73 -15.34 10.61 -32.58
CA THR A 73 -16.14 9.84 -31.63
C THR A 73 -17.19 10.75 -30.99
N PHE A 74 -18.42 10.26 -30.91
CA PHE A 74 -19.53 11.00 -30.31
C PHE A 74 -19.38 11.03 -28.77
N ALA A 75 -19.10 12.21 -28.23
CA ALA A 75 -18.93 12.43 -26.81
C ALA A 75 -20.14 13.14 -26.22
N VAL A 76 -21.09 12.38 -25.64
CA VAL A 76 -22.23 12.94 -24.92
C VAL A 76 -22.01 12.84 -23.43
N ALA A 77 -21.97 13.98 -22.74
CA ALA A 77 -21.88 14.03 -21.30
C ALA A 77 -23.06 13.26 -20.65
N GLY A 78 -22.75 12.23 -19.89
CA GLY A 78 -23.73 11.41 -19.16
C GLY A 78 -24.22 10.15 -19.88
N LEU A 79 -23.98 9.98 -21.18
CA LEU A 79 -24.31 8.76 -21.93
C LEU A 79 -23.06 7.93 -22.32
N SER A 80 -21.91 8.55 -22.40
CA SER A 80 -20.67 7.85 -22.71
C SER A 80 -20.05 7.27 -21.44
N THR A 81 -19.92 5.94 -21.39
CA THR A 81 -19.18 5.24 -20.31
C THR A 81 -17.67 5.25 -20.53
N THR A 82 -17.22 5.69 -21.71
CA THR A 82 -15.80 5.72 -22.06
C THR A 82 -15.21 7.09 -21.75
N ALA A 83 -14.10 7.11 -21.03
CA ALA A 83 -13.36 8.34 -20.76
C ALA A 83 -12.83 8.94 -22.08
N LEU A 84 -12.81 10.27 -22.20
CA LEU A 84 -12.22 10.95 -23.36
C LEU A 84 -10.70 10.80 -23.36
N LEU A 85 -10.10 11.01 -22.20
CA LEU A 85 -8.67 10.80 -21.93
C LEU A 85 -8.47 10.59 -20.44
N THR A 86 -7.40 9.90 -20.09
CA THR A 86 -7.01 9.66 -18.69
C THR A 86 -5.72 10.40 -18.39
N ILE A 87 -5.74 11.25 -17.36
CA ILE A 87 -4.56 11.99 -16.88
C ILE A 87 -4.09 11.36 -15.58
N ALA A 88 -2.81 10.97 -15.53
CA ALA A 88 -2.16 10.47 -14.33
C ALA A 88 -1.38 11.60 -13.65
N ASP A 89 -1.63 11.80 -12.36
CA ASP A 89 -0.81 12.66 -11.52
C ASP A 89 0.47 11.92 -11.14
N MET A 90 1.61 12.43 -11.59
CA MET A 90 2.94 11.86 -11.35
C MET A 90 3.67 12.52 -10.18
N SER A 91 2.99 13.37 -9.40
CA SER A 91 3.57 14.02 -8.21
C SER A 91 3.87 13.04 -7.09
N GLN A 92 3.03 12.00 -6.95
CA GLN A 92 3.22 10.91 -6.02
C GLN A 92 3.03 9.57 -6.74
N ILE A 93 4.05 8.74 -6.68
CA ILE A 93 4.01 7.40 -7.26
C ILE A 93 3.85 6.40 -6.14
N ASN A 94 2.78 5.62 -6.23
CA ASN A 94 2.45 4.57 -5.29
C ASN A 94 2.59 3.21 -5.98
N VAL A 95 3.09 2.24 -5.24
CA VAL A 95 3.18 0.85 -5.68
C VAL A 95 2.15 0.04 -4.90
N GLU A 96 1.32 -0.69 -5.63
CA GLU A 96 0.34 -1.58 -5.06
C GLU A 96 0.89 -3.00 -5.10
N VAL A 97 1.03 -3.61 -3.93
CA VAL A 97 1.53 -4.97 -3.78
C VAL A 97 0.46 -5.86 -3.15
N LYS A 98 0.50 -7.12 -3.50
CA LYS A 98 -0.37 -8.17 -2.95
C LYS A 98 0.42 -8.97 -1.91
N VAL A 99 -0.11 -9.04 -0.70
CA VAL A 99 0.50 -9.76 0.43
C VAL A 99 -0.42 -10.91 0.82
N ASP A 100 0.15 -12.08 1.07
CA ASP A 100 -0.58 -13.27 1.49
C ASP A 100 -1.24 -13.07 2.87
N GLU A 101 -2.37 -13.76 3.11
CA GLU A 101 -3.12 -13.74 4.37
C GLU A 101 -2.26 -14.12 5.58
N THR A 102 -1.30 -15.00 5.40
CA THR A 102 -0.41 -15.47 6.48
C THR A 102 0.62 -14.43 6.93
N GLU A 103 0.95 -13.47 6.06
CA GLU A 103 1.99 -12.47 6.30
C GLU A 103 1.42 -11.07 6.59
N ILE A 104 0.15 -10.83 6.25
CA ILE A 104 -0.48 -9.50 6.34
C ILE A 104 -0.54 -8.97 7.77
N ASP A 105 -0.63 -9.83 8.77
CA ASP A 105 -0.68 -9.43 10.18
C ASP A 105 0.63 -8.78 10.65
N LYS A 106 1.74 -9.11 10.00
CA LYS A 106 3.07 -8.55 10.30
C LYS A 106 3.28 -7.18 9.66
N VAL A 107 2.43 -6.82 8.66
CA VAL A 107 2.54 -5.56 7.93
C VAL A 107 1.74 -4.48 8.64
N GLU A 108 2.39 -3.37 8.95
CA GLU A 108 1.81 -2.18 9.58
C GLU A 108 2.08 -0.93 8.74
N VAL A 109 1.18 0.05 8.86
CA VAL A 109 1.36 1.35 8.21
C VAL A 109 2.55 2.08 8.81
N GLY A 110 3.38 2.70 7.97
CA GLY A 110 4.60 3.39 8.38
C GLY A 110 5.87 2.52 8.33
N GLN A 111 5.75 1.22 8.03
CA GLN A 111 6.93 0.36 7.85
C GLN A 111 7.70 0.73 6.58
N LYS A 112 9.03 0.64 6.66
CA LYS A 112 9.91 0.85 5.52
C LYS A 112 9.84 -0.32 4.56
N ALA A 113 9.88 0.00 3.26
CA ALA A 113 9.90 -0.98 2.19
C ALA A 113 10.98 -0.63 1.15
N LYS A 114 11.57 -1.64 0.56
CA LYS A 114 12.44 -1.53 -0.60
C LYS A 114 11.66 -2.04 -1.80
N VAL A 115 11.54 -1.21 -2.82
CA VAL A 115 10.80 -1.50 -4.05
C VAL A 115 11.79 -1.64 -5.19
N LYS A 116 11.73 -2.76 -5.88
CA LYS A 116 12.47 -3.03 -7.10
C LYS A 116 11.48 -3.07 -8.26
N VAL A 117 11.68 -2.21 -9.25
CA VAL A 117 10.86 -2.17 -10.46
C VAL A 117 11.55 -2.97 -11.55
N ASP A 118 10.85 -3.92 -12.16
CA ASP A 118 11.43 -4.87 -13.12
C ASP A 118 12.06 -4.18 -14.33
N ALA A 119 11.50 -3.03 -14.75
CA ALA A 119 12.00 -2.26 -15.87
C ALA A 119 13.37 -1.59 -15.64
N PHE A 120 13.80 -1.42 -14.39
CA PHE A 120 15.04 -0.72 -14.03
C PHE A 120 16.12 -1.65 -13.44
N GLY A 121 15.94 -2.96 -13.56
CA GLY A 121 16.91 -3.96 -13.11
C GLY A 121 17.05 -3.96 -11.58
N ASP A 122 18.29 -3.91 -11.07
CA ASP A 122 18.60 -4.10 -9.66
C ASP A 122 18.54 -2.82 -8.80
N LYS A 123 18.00 -1.72 -9.32
CA LYS A 123 17.87 -0.49 -8.56
C LYS A 123 16.75 -0.62 -7.52
N GLU A 124 17.13 -0.51 -6.25
CA GLU A 124 16.18 -0.48 -5.12
C GLU A 124 15.76 0.96 -4.85
N ILE A 125 14.46 1.17 -4.69
CA ILE A 125 13.85 2.46 -4.37
C ILE A 125 13.26 2.36 -2.97
N GLY A 126 13.57 3.32 -2.11
CA GLY A 126 12.98 3.41 -0.77
C GLY A 126 11.51 3.79 -0.82
N GLY A 127 10.72 3.12 0.00
CA GLY A 127 9.29 3.38 0.16
C GLY A 127 8.82 3.18 1.59
N GLU A 128 7.59 3.58 1.83
CA GLU A 128 6.92 3.46 3.12
C GLU A 128 5.50 2.93 2.90
N VAL A 129 5.05 2.03 3.76
CA VAL A 129 3.69 1.50 3.73
C VAL A 129 2.71 2.61 4.08
N LEU A 130 1.93 3.05 3.09
CA LEU A 130 0.93 4.11 3.25
C LEU A 130 -0.40 3.56 3.74
N GLN A 131 -0.84 2.44 3.21
CA GLN A 131 -2.16 1.89 3.49
C GLN A 131 -2.16 0.37 3.34
N LYS A 132 -2.89 -0.28 4.24
CA LYS A 132 -3.24 -1.70 4.21
C LYS A 132 -4.75 -1.80 3.99
N THR A 133 -5.18 -2.45 2.92
CA THR A 133 -6.60 -2.61 2.62
C THR A 133 -7.16 -3.80 3.42
N PRO A 134 -8.22 -3.61 4.20
CA PRO A 134 -8.78 -4.69 5.04
C PRO A 134 -9.56 -5.74 4.24
N LEU A 135 -9.80 -5.51 2.95
CA LEU A 135 -10.55 -6.41 2.08
C LEU A 135 -9.61 -7.37 1.36
N ALA A 136 -9.83 -8.66 1.54
CA ALA A 136 -9.12 -9.70 0.80
C ALA A 136 -9.60 -9.75 -0.66
N VAL A 137 -8.67 -9.94 -1.57
CA VAL A 137 -8.92 -10.12 -3.01
C VAL A 137 -8.52 -11.55 -3.37
N GLY A 138 -9.39 -12.27 -4.08
CA GLY A 138 -9.05 -13.60 -4.61
C GLY A 138 -7.93 -13.51 -5.66
N LYS A 139 -7.03 -14.47 -5.68
CA LYS A 139 -5.86 -14.49 -6.55
C LYS A 139 -6.17 -14.41 -8.05
N SER A 140 -7.35 -14.86 -8.45
CA SER A 140 -7.81 -14.85 -9.86
C SER A 140 -8.49 -13.54 -10.29
N GLN A 141 -8.75 -12.59 -9.38
CA GLN A 141 -9.43 -11.34 -9.71
C GLN A 141 -8.43 -10.25 -10.09
N THR A 142 -8.26 -10.05 -11.39
CA THR A 142 -7.33 -9.05 -11.98
C THR A 142 -7.99 -7.67 -12.18
N SER A 143 -9.27 -7.48 -11.92
CA SER A 143 -9.99 -6.23 -12.22
C SER A 143 -10.63 -5.63 -10.97
N GLY A 144 -10.47 -4.32 -10.82
CA GLY A 144 -10.90 -3.47 -9.72
C GLY A 144 -12.40 -3.33 -9.46
N GLY A 145 -13.14 -4.42 -9.49
CA GLY A 145 -14.55 -4.49 -9.09
C GLY A 145 -14.68 -5.15 -7.72
N LEU A 146 -15.54 -4.59 -6.87
CA LEU A 146 -16.03 -5.20 -5.64
C LEU A 146 -16.86 -6.46 -5.99
N SER A 147 -16.20 -7.54 -6.38
CA SER A 147 -16.87 -8.83 -6.56
C SER A 147 -16.93 -9.53 -5.23
N THR A 148 -18.12 -9.65 -4.66
CA THR A 148 -18.41 -10.34 -3.40
C THR A 148 -18.35 -11.88 -3.49
N ASN A 149 -18.10 -12.45 -4.66
CA ASN A 149 -17.94 -13.89 -4.83
C ASN A 149 -16.47 -14.31 -4.56
N ILE A 150 -16.13 -14.41 -3.29
CA ILE A 150 -14.84 -14.99 -2.86
C ILE A 150 -15.01 -16.51 -2.89
N ASN A 151 -14.33 -17.16 -3.81
CA ASN A 151 -14.23 -18.61 -3.83
C ASN A 151 -13.43 -19.04 -2.60
N VAL A 152 -14.05 -19.76 -1.68
CA VAL A 152 -13.48 -20.08 -0.34
C VAL A 152 -12.20 -20.93 -0.41
N GLN A 153 -11.91 -21.49 -1.60
CA GLN A 153 -10.74 -22.36 -1.84
C GLN A 153 -9.54 -21.62 -2.48
N GLU A 154 -9.69 -20.34 -2.84
CA GLU A 154 -8.58 -19.57 -3.38
C GLU A 154 -7.77 -18.91 -2.25
N ALA A 155 -6.44 -18.87 -2.45
CA ALA A 155 -5.55 -18.12 -1.57
C ALA A 155 -5.97 -16.65 -1.56
N LYS A 156 -6.16 -16.10 -0.38
CA LYS A 156 -6.56 -14.71 -0.18
C LYS A 156 -5.33 -13.83 -0.12
N GLU A 157 -5.35 -12.77 -0.90
CA GLU A 157 -4.30 -11.76 -0.93
C GLU A 157 -4.87 -10.43 -0.43
N PHE A 158 -4.07 -9.68 0.30
CA PHE A 158 -4.41 -8.35 0.77
C PHE A 158 -3.61 -7.31 0.01
N ARG A 159 -4.28 -6.23 -0.35
CA ARG A 159 -3.67 -5.13 -1.08
C ARG A 159 -3.01 -4.17 -0.10
N VAL A 160 -1.72 -3.91 -0.31
CA VAL A 160 -0.92 -2.95 0.44
C VAL A 160 -0.40 -1.89 -0.52
N VAL A 161 -0.57 -0.63 -0.16
CA VAL A 161 -0.09 0.51 -0.95
C VAL A 161 1.18 1.05 -0.30
N ILE A 162 2.25 1.12 -1.07
CA ILE A 162 3.55 1.64 -0.68
C ILE A 162 3.78 2.94 -1.43
N LYS A 163 4.06 4.01 -0.69
CA LYS A 163 4.47 5.29 -1.24
C LYS A 163 5.98 5.28 -1.44
N LEU A 164 6.44 5.63 -2.64
CA LEU A 164 7.86 5.81 -2.90
C LEU A 164 8.33 7.15 -2.31
N THR A 165 9.36 7.10 -1.46
CA THR A 165 9.88 8.27 -0.74
C THR A 165 11.17 8.79 -1.36
N GLU A 166 12.04 7.90 -1.80
CA GLU A 166 13.36 8.23 -2.35
C GLU A 166 13.40 7.89 -3.84
N LEU A 167 12.78 8.75 -4.65
CA LEU A 167 12.76 8.55 -6.10
C LEU A 167 13.81 9.43 -6.78
N PRO A 168 14.91 8.84 -7.31
CA PRO A 168 15.88 9.58 -8.12
C PRO A 168 15.22 10.22 -9.33
N GLU A 169 15.65 11.42 -9.70
CA GLU A 169 15.10 12.18 -10.84
C GLU A 169 15.16 11.38 -12.15
N ASP A 170 16.22 10.61 -12.35
CA ASP A 170 16.41 9.74 -13.52
C ASP A 170 15.30 8.68 -13.66
N LEU A 171 14.77 8.22 -12.52
CA LEU A 171 13.72 7.20 -12.52
C LEU A 171 12.32 7.81 -12.65
N LYS A 172 12.10 9.05 -12.21
CA LYS A 172 10.79 9.72 -12.32
C LYS A 172 10.32 9.82 -13.78
N THR A 173 11.23 10.14 -14.68
CA THR A 173 10.90 10.29 -16.12
C THR A 173 10.63 8.96 -16.80
N GLY A 174 11.18 7.86 -16.29
CA GLY A 174 11.05 6.52 -16.85
C GLY A 174 9.88 5.70 -16.29
N LEU A 175 9.43 6.00 -15.07
CA LEU A 175 8.33 5.29 -14.45
C LEU A 175 6.99 5.57 -15.14
N ARG A 176 6.24 4.50 -15.40
CA ARG A 176 4.91 4.60 -16.00
C ARG A 176 3.90 3.78 -15.21
N PRO A 177 2.65 4.24 -15.10
CA PRO A 177 1.58 3.44 -14.52
C PRO A 177 1.45 2.07 -15.21
N GLY A 178 1.22 1.02 -14.44
CA GLY A 178 1.09 -0.34 -14.95
C GLY A 178 2.38 -1.15 -15.06
N MET A 179 3.53 -0.59 -14.66
CA MET A 179 4.77 -1.36 -14.53
C MET A 179 4.70 -2.33 -13.35
N SER A 180 5.34 -3.50 -13.52
CA SER A 180 5.48 -4.49 -12.45
C SER A 180 6.62 -4.13 -11.50
N ALA A 181 6.41 -4.40 -10.22
CA ALA A 181 7.40 -4.16 -9.19
C ALA A 181 7.30 -5.21 -8.09
N THR A 182 8.44 -5.50 -7.46
CA THR A 182 8.54 -6.36 -6.28
C THR A 182 8.92 -5.49 -5.09
N ALA A 183 8.23 -5.67 -3.96
CA ALA A 183 8.53 -4.94 -2.74
C ALA A 183 8.92 -5.88 -1.60
N THR A 184 9.97 -5.50 -0.90
CA THR A 184 10.40 -6.15 0.35
C THR A 184 10.08 -5.23 1.51
N ILE A 185 9.10 -5.61 2.33
CA ILE A 185 8.65 -4.82 3.49
C ILE A 185 9.40 -5.27 4.73
N THR A 186 10.03 -4.33 5.43
CA THR A 186 10.72 -4.60 6.69
C THR A 186 9.70 -4.57 7.82
N THR A 187 9.28 -5.74 8.29
CA THR A 187 8.23 -5.87 9.30
C THR A 187 8.74 -5.61 10.71
N LYS A 188 10.00 -5.94 11.00
CA LYS A 188 10.59 -5.74 12.32
C LYS A 188 12.10 -5.50 12.21
N THR A 189 12.59 -4.55 12.97
CA THR A 189 14.02 -4.26 13.09
C THR A 189 14.42 -4.36 14.56
N VAL A 190 15.46 -5.13 14.83
CA VAL A 190 16.06 -5.24 16.18
C VAL A 190 17.50 -4.81 16.08
N THR A 191 17.94 -3.99 17.02
CA THR A 191 19.33 -3.49 17.11
C THR A 191 20.03 -4.11 18.32
N ASN A 192 21.35 -4.18 18.26
CA ASN A 192 22.19 -4.71 19.34
C ASN A 192 21.93 -6.19 19.69
N VAL A 193 21.75 -7.02 18.65
CA VAL A 193 21.58 -8.47 18.82
C VAL A 193 22.72 -9.24 18.20
N ILE A 194 22.98 -10.43 18.73
CA ILE A 194 23.96 -11.34 18.15
C ILE A 194 23.31 -11.99 16.92
N THR A 195 23.96 -11.87 15.78
CA THR A 195 23.50 -12.48 14.53
C THR A 195 24.48 -13.54 14.05
N VAL A 196 23.93 -14.58 13.43
CA VAL A 196 24.71 -15.66 12.84
C VAL A 196 24.18 -15.92 11.43
N PRO A 197 25.08 -16.12 10.44
CA PRO A 197 24.66 -16.47 9.08
C PRO A 197 23.70 -17.67 9.06
N LEU A 198 22.65 -17.63 8.25
CA LEU A 198 21.65 -18.67 8.14
C LEU A 198 22.26 -20.06 7.90
N GLN A 199 23.39 -20.11 7.18
CA GLN A 199 24.11 -21.35 6.86
C GLN A 199 24.72 -22.04 8.07
N ALA A 200 24.97 -21.32 9.17
CA ALA A 200 25.60 -21.87 10.39
C ALA A 200 24.59 -22.47 11.37
N VAL A 201 23.32 -22.15 11.21
CA VAL A 201 22.24 -22.67 12.05
C VAL A 201 21.82 -24.03 11.53
N ILE A 202 21.89 -25.05 12.39
CA ILE A 202 21.51 -26.42 12.08
C ILE A 202 20.43 -26.93 13.04
N GLU A 203 19.60 -27.81 12.54
CA GLU A 203 18.59 -28.51 13.32
C GLU A 203 19.02 -29.98 13.49
N LYS A 204 19.29 -30.35 14.70
CA LYS A 204 19.57 -31.75 15.06
C LYS A 204 18.34 -32.38 15.72
N LYS A 205 18.05 -33.61 15.28
CA LYS A 205 17.18 -34.49 16.07
C LYS A 205 18.01 -34.99 17.23
N PRO A 206 17.54 -34.90 18.47
CA PRO A 206 18.23 -35.51 19.59
C PRO A 206 18.42 -36.99 19.25
N ASP A 207 19.65 -37.49 19.38
CA ASP A 207 19.92 -38.92 19.31
C ASP A 207 19.04 -39.60 20.35
N ALA A 208 18.04 -40.31 19.88
CA ALA A 208 17.18 -41.10 20.75
C ALA A 208 18.04 -42.15 21.41
N SER A 209 18.51 -41.93 22.62
CA SER A 209 19.01 -42.99 23.48
C SER A 209 17.93 -44.06 23.56
N PRO A 210 18.20 -45.32 23.25
CA PRO A 210 17.18 -46.36 23.28
C PRO A 210 16.62 -46.46 24.71
N ALA A 211 15.41 -45.95 24.91
CA ALA A 211 14.69 -46.23 26.14
C ALA A 211 14.39 -47.74 26.22
N PRO A 212 14.55 -48.38 27.37
CA PRO A 212 14.26 -49.79 27.52
C PRO A 212 12.80 -50.07 27.21
N THR A 213 12.55 -50.94 26.27
CA THR A 213 11.25 -51.43 25.84
C THR A 213 10.60 -52.19 27.01
N ILE A 214 9.72 -51.57 27.76
CA ILE A 214 8.78 -52.26 28.62
C ILE A 214 7.52 -52.50 27.78
N GLN A 215 7.27 -53.77 27.45
CA GLN A 215 6.03 -54.21 26.82
C GLN A 215 4.86 -53.94 27.72
N GLY A 216 3.93 -53.15 27.26
CA GLY A 216 2.67 -52.85 27.94
C GLY A 216 1.82 -51.86 27.16
N ASP A 217 0.87 -52.45 26.45
CA ASP A 217 -0.35 -51.93 25.86
C ASP A 217 -0.72 -50.44 26.10
N THR A 218 -0.74 -49.66 25.09
CA THR A 218 -1.68 -48.62 24.56
C THR A 218 -0.91 -47.66 23.63
N PRO A 219 -1.40 -47.36 22.42
CA PRO A 219 -0.73 -46.37 21.55
C PRO A 219 -1.05 -44.97 22.04
N GLN A 220 -0.13 -44.41 22.80
CA GLN A 220 -0.07 -43.00 23.09
C GLN A 220 0.44 -42.26 21.83
N PRO A 221 -0.15 -41.12 21.40
CA PRO A 221 0.37 -40.38 20.26
C PRO A 221 1.80 -39.97 20.55
N ALA A 222 2.74 -40.50 19.74
CA ALA A 222 4.13 -40.15 19.83
C ALA A 222 4.32 -38.65 19.70
N ASP A 223 4.76 -37.99 20.77
CA ASP A 223 5.22 -36.60 20.74
C ASP A 223 6.26 -36.48 19.62
N LYS A 224 6.05 -35.56 18.71
CA LYS A 224 6.99 -35.24 17.63
C LYS A 224 8.36 -34.98 18.26
N PRO A 225 9.44 -35.62 17.81
CA PRO A 225 10.76 -35.41 18.40
C PRO A 225 11.09 -33.92 18.35
N LYS A 226 11.34 -33.32 19.52
CA LYS A 226 11.73 -31.89 19.61
C LYS A 226 13.05 -31.71 18.89
N THR A 227 13.02 -31.08 17.72
CA THR A 227 14.22 -30.71 16.98
C THR A 227 14.97 -29.64 17.77
N ILE A 228 16.25 -29.87 18.06
CA ILE A 228 17.11 -28.89 18.76
C ILE A 228 17.82 -28.06 17.71
N THR A 229 17.62 -26.74 17.77
CA THR A 229 18.33 -25.77 16.92
C THR A 229 19.62 -25.36 17.60
N GLY A 230 20.75 -25.42 16.88
CA GLY A 230 22.05 -25.06 17.44
C GLY A 230 23.04 -24.61 16.38
N VAL A 231 24.17 -24.16 16.85
CA VAL A 231 25.30 -23.74 16.02
C VAL A 231 26.58 -24.42 16.52
N TYR A 232 27.55 -24.61 15.62
CA TYR A 232 28.87 -25.04 16.01
C TYR A 232 29.77 -23.85 16.31
N VAL A 233 30.31 -23.81 17.52
CA VAL A 233 31.30 -22.82 17.97
C VAL A 233 32.69 -23.46 17.95
N LEU A 234 33.69 -22.70 17.56
CA LEU A 234 35.09 -23.11 17.57
C LEU A 234 35.68 -22.90 18.97
N GLU A 235 35.91 -23.97 19.70
CA GLU A 235 36.63 -23.94 20.99
C GLU A 235 38.06 -24.47 20.81
N GLY A 236 39.04 -23.55 20.71
CA GLY A 236 40.38 -23.88 20.33
C GLY A 236 40.51 -24.35 18.87
N ASN A 237 40.60 -25.64 18.59
CA ASN A 237 40.60 -26.21 17.24
C ASN A 237 39.53 -27.31 17.07
N LYS A 238 38.55 -27.34 17.97
CA LYS A 238 37.48 -28.36 17.97
C LYS A 238 36.11 -27.68 17.82
N ALA A 239 35.25 -28.31 17.05
CA ALA A 239 33.86 -27.89 16.92
C ALA A 239 33.06 -28.38 18.13
N LYS A 240 32.35 -27.49 18.79
CA LYS A 240 31.42 -27.77 19.89
C LYS A 240 30.03 -27.34 19.51
N PHE A 241 29.08 -28.25 19.64
CA PHE A 241 27.68 -27.94 19.40
C PHE A 241 27.11 -27.16 20.58
N VAL A 242 26.52 -26.02 20.32
CA VAL A 242 25.84 -25.19 21.31
C VAL A 242 24.39 -25.02 20.89
N GLU A 243 23.50 -25.39 21.78
CA GLU A 243 22.07 -25.18 21.60
C GLU A 243 21.77 -23.68 21.72
N VAL A 244 21.04 -23.15 20.75
CA VAL A 244 20.70 -21.74 20.69
C VAL A 244 19.21 -21.52 20.51
N THR A 245 18.71 -20.47 21.14
CA THR A 245 17.35 -19.99 20.85
C THR A 245 17.44 -18.92 19.79
N THR A 246 16.72 -19.12 18.70
CA THR A 246 16.72 -18.22 17.56
C THR A 246 15.53 -17.26 17.63
N GLY A 247 15.77 -16.01 17.23
CA GLY A 247 14.73 -14.97 17.11
C GLY A 247 14.36 -14.70 15.66
N ILE A 248 14.45 -13.44 15.24
CA ILE A 248 14.07 -12.98 13.90
C ILE A 248 15.02 -13.55 12.84
N VAL A 249 14.45 -13.89 11.70
CA VAL A 249 15.19 -14.31 10.51
C VAL A 249 15.31 -13.11 9.59
N GLY A 250 16.55 -12.67 9.33
CA GLY A 250 16.86 -11.66 8.33
C GLY A 250 17.09 -12.27 6.95
N GLU A 251 17.53 -11.46 6.02
CA GLU A 251 17.80 -11.87 4.63
C GLU A 251 19.00 -12.83 4.54
N SER A 252 20.08 -12.56 5.27
CA SER A 252 21.32 -13.37 5.28
C SER A 252 21.64 -13.96 6.65
N ASP A 253 21.12 -13.39 7.70
CA ASP A 253 21.46 -13.67 9.08
C ASP A 253 20.23 -14.00 9.92
N ARG A 254 20.44 -14.74 11.00
CA ARG A 254 19.42 -15.08 12.00
C ARG A 254 19.84 -14.54 13.37
N GLU A 255 18.91 -13.92 14.05
CA GLU A 255 19.10 -13.48 15.43
C GLU A 255 19.25 -14.68 16.37
N ILE A 256 20.19 -14.58 17.31
CA ILE A 256 20.34 -15.51 18.42
C ILE A 256 19.98 -14.78 19.72
N THR A 257 18.91 -15.24 20.36
CA THR A 257 18.41 -14.64 21.59
C THR A 257 19.14 -15.16 22.83
N SER A 258 19.59 -16.44 22.79
CA SER A 258 20.37 -17.05 23.88
C SER A 258 21.23 -18.19 23.37
N GLY A 259 22.30 -18.49 24.12
CA GLY A 259 23.20 -19.60 23.84
C GLY A 259 24.56 -19.21 23.30
N LEU A 260 24.76 -17.98 22.77
CA LEU A 260 26.04 -17.48 22.24
C LEU A 260 26.49 -16.21 22.96
N LYS A 261 27.80 -15.99 22.97
CA LYS A 261 28.43 -14.74 23.38
C LYS A 261 28.95 -13.96 22.17
N ALA A 262 29.12 -12.66 22.33
CA ALA A 262 29.53 -11.77 21.22
C ALA A 262 30.88 -12.11 20.58
N ASP A 263 31.78 -12.77 21.33
CA ASP A 263 33.15 -13.12 20.86
C ASP A 263 33.27 -14.57 20.40
N ASP A 264 32.19 -15.33 20.36
CA ASP A 264 32.22 -16.74 19.95
C ASP A 264 32.40 -16.85 18.43
N GLU A 265 33.41 -17.64 18.00
CA GLU A 265 33.62 -17.96 16.58
C GLU A 265 32.67 -19.08 16.13
N VAL A 266 31.77 -18.75 15.21
CA VAL A 266 30.79 -19.69 14.68
C VAL A 266 31.29 -20.30 13.36
N ILE A 267 31.11 -21.60 13.21
CA ILE A 267 31.52 -22.34 12.02
C ILE A 267 30.44 -22.18 10.94
N THR A 268 30.78 -21.52 9.83
CA THR A 268 29.87 -21.24 8.70
C THR A 268 30.10 -22.15 7.50
N GLY A 269 30.65 -23.35 7.71
CA GLY A 269 30.96 -24.26 6.62
C GLY A 269 29.75 -24.75 5.82
N PRO A 270 29.96 -25.50 4.74
CA PRO A 270 28.84 -25.99 3.93
C PRO A 270 27.85 -26.81 4.79
N SER A 271 26.56 -26.52 4.67
CA SER A 271 25.48 -27.11 5.50
C SER A 271 25.50 -28.64 5.51
N ARG A 272 25.97 -29.30 4.42
CA ARG A 272 26.12 -30.76 4.34
C ARG A 272 27.15 -31.28 5.34
N ILE A 273 28.25 -30.55 5.54
CA ILE A 273 29.31 -30.93 6.50
C ILE A 273 28.85 -30.66 7.92
N LEU A 274 28.21 -29.52 8.15
CA LEU A 274 27.71 -29.13 9.48
C LEU A 274 26.68 -30.16 10.01
N ASN A 275 25.80 -30.68 9.16
CA ASN A 275 24.81 -31.69 9.55
C ASN A 275 25.43 -33.06 9.94
N THR A 276 26.62 -33.36 9.44
CA THR A 276 27.33 -34.62 9.73
C THR A 276 28.42 -34.43 10.77
N LEU A 277 28.73 -33.19 11.14
CA LEU A 277 29.80 -32.88 12.08
C LEU A 277 29.45 -33.39 13.48
N LYS A 278 30.40 -34.11 14.10
CA LYS A 278 30.29 -34.58 15.48
C LYS A 278 30.99 -33.64 16.42
N ASP A 279 30.50 -33.59 17.65
CA ASP A 279 31.10 -32.82 18.71
C ASP A 279 32.55 -33.25 18.95
N GLY A 280 33.46 -32.26 19.12
CA GLY A 280 34.89 -32.52 19.30
C GLY A 280 35.71 -32.75 18.02
N THR A 281 35.09 -32.66 16.82
CA THR A 281 35.83 -32.79 15.55
C THR A 281 36.80 -31.64 15.35
N VAL A 282 38.05 -31.94 14.97
CA VAL A 282 39.05 -30.90 14.69
C VAL A 282 38.76 -30.22 13.36
N VAL A 283 38.65 -28.92 13.39
CA VAL A 283 38.38 -28.05 12.22
C VAL A 283 39.52 -27.06 12.00
N LYS A 284 39.78 -26.73 10.75
CA LYS A 284 40.78 -25.73 10.37
C LYS A 284 40.09 -24.45 9.91
N ARG A 285 40.58 -23.31 10.33
CA ARG A 285 40.16 -22.01 9.79
C ARG A 285 40.50 -21.92 8.31
N GLN A 286 39.54 -21.62 7.48
CA GLN A 286 39.77 -21.28 6.08
C GLN A 286 39.96 -19.77 5.99
N THR A 287 41.20 -19.32 5.82
CA THR A 287 41.49 -17.94 5.48
C THR A 287 40.91 -17.69 4.08
N LYS A 288 39.90 -16.80 3.98
CA LYS A 288 39.36 -16.31 2.72
C LYS A 288 40.53 -15.64 1.96
N LYS A 289 41.03 -16.27 0.90
CA LYS A 289 41.87 -15.58 -0.07
C LYS A 289 41.03 -14.46 -0.65
N GLU A 290 41.37 -13.24 -0.35
CA GLU A 290 40.84 -12.04 -0.99
C GLU A 290 41.05 -12.22 -2.50
N GLY A 291 39.94 -12.45 -3.20
CA GLY A 291 39.96 -12.67 -4.64
C GLY A 291 40.54 -11.44 -5.32
N ALA A 292 41.63 -11.63 -6.01
CA ALA A 292 42.25 -10.66 -6.89
C ALA A 292 41.18 -10.02 -7.78
N ALA A 293 41.14 -8.70 -7.74
CA ALA A 293 40.45 -7.88 -8.70
C ALA A 293 40.87 -8.31 -10.12
N ALA A 294 39.96 -8.91 -10.84
CA ALA A 294 40.15 -9.12 -12.26
C ALA A 294 39.92 -7.77 -12.97
N LYS A 295 40.89 -7.43 -13.74
CA LYS A 295 41.12 -6.29 -14.60
C LYS A 295 40.03 -6.09 -15.65
#